data_f321d170cd648a040dd24b40674aaf8c
#
_entry.id   f321d170cd648a040dd24b40674aaf8c
#
_cell.length_a   1.000
_cell.length_b   1.000
_cell.length_c   1.000
_cell.angle_alpha   90.00
_cell.angle_beta   90.00
_cell.angle_gamma   90.00
#
_symmetry.space_group_name_H-M   'P 1'
#
loop_
_entity.id
_entity.type
_entity.pdbx_description
1 polymer ?
#
loop_
_entity_poly.entity_id
_entity_poly.type
_entity_poly.pdbx_seq_one_letter_code
_entity_poly.pdbx_strand_id
1 'polypeptide(L)'
;MRPEKLNYILSSISSLKGVGPKLEQIINKLGIYKNIHFVWNIPNNILERKFYENIHDAEINSLVTLNLKIIKHEPSRFKRQPYKIKCICGDTNIDLVYFNARHPMLRQMLPTNENRLISGKLEYFRNTFQITHPTHVSALNNNKIIKSKEAVYSLTSGLNQKIMNKLTDQILNNLPNFNEWIETSILNKYKFKRWSEVVKNLHNPSAVSYTHLTLPTNSG
;
A
#
# COMPACT_ATOMS: atom_id res chain seq x y z
N MET A 1 -20.20 33.11 2.29
CA MET A 1 -20.74 31.75 2.50
C MET A 1 -19.79 30.76 1.81
N ARG A 2 -19.40 29.66 2.47
CA ARG A 2 -18.46 28.69 1.87
C ARG A 2 -19.21 27.82 0.85
N PRO A 3 -18.67 27.61 -0.38
CA PRO A 3 -19.29 26.72 -1.36
C PRO A 3 -19.44 25.29 -0.82
N GLU A 4 -20.59 24.65 -1.03
CA GLU A 4 -20.90 23.30 -0.54
C GLU A 4 -19.83 22.25 -0.98
N LYS A 5 -19.31 22.39 -2.19
CA LYS A 5 -18.24 21.53 -2.73
C LYS A 5 -17.00 21.48 -1.85
N LEU A 6 -16.74 22.52 -1.06
CA LEU A 6 -15.60 22.58 -0.14
C LEU A 6 -15.89 21.93 1.22
N ASN A 7 -17.15 21.62 1.55
CA ASN A 7 -17.52 21.11 2.86
C ASN A 7 -16.78 19.81 3.19
N TYR A 8 -16.75 18.84 2.25
CA TYR A 8 -16.09 17.58 2.46
C TYR A 8 -14.57 17.73 2.65
N ILE A 9 -13.93 18.46 1.75
CA ILE A 9 -12.47 18.58 1.76
C ILE A 9 -11.94 19.40 2.94
N LEU A 10 -12.73 20.33 3.47
CA LEU A 10 -12.40 21.17 4.62
C LEU A 10 -12.95 20.63 5.96
N SER A 11 -13.66 19.50 5.95
CA SER A 11 -14.13 18.87 7.19
C SER A 11 -12.98 18.27 7.99
N SER A 12 -13.22 18.08 9.31
CA SER A 12 -12.28 17.38 10.19
C SER A 12 -12.05 15.95 9.74
N ILE A 13 -10.86 15.43 9.97
CA ILE A 13 -10.51 14.02 9.72
C ILE A 13 -11.34 13.05 10.56
N SER A 14 -11.93 13.49 11.67
CA SER A 14 -12.87 12.69 12.48
C SER A 14 -14.14 12.27 11.72
N SER A 15 -14.46 12.96 10.61
CA SER A 15 -15.56 12.57 9.72
C SER A 15 -15.26 11.34 8.86
N LEU A 16 -14.00 10.91 8.78
CA LEU A 16 -13.59 9.77 7.96
C LEU A 16 -13.95 8.44 8.64
N LYS A 17 -14.42 7.49 7.83
CA LYS A 17 -14.73 6.14 8.33
C LYS A 17 -13.49 5.44 8.87
N GLY A 18 -13.53 5.09 10.16
CA GLY A 18 -12.45 4.39 10.84
C GLY A 18 -11.46 5.30 11.57
N VAL A 19 -11.72 6.61 11.62
CA VAL A 19 -10.98 7.55 12.43
C VAL A 19 -11.73 7.79 13.74
N GLY A 20 -11.27 7.18 14.82
CA GLY A 20 -11.74 7.45 16.17
C GLY A 20 -10.80 8.44 16.89
N PRO A 21 -11.17 8.91 18.09
CA PRO A 21 -10.41 9.96 18.82
C PRO A 21 -8.93 9.65 19.01
N LYS A 22 -8.60 8.39 19.28
CA LYS A 22 -7.19 7.95 19.44
C LYS A 22 -6.40 8.06 18.15
N LEU A 23 -6.99 7.63 17.03
CA LEU A 23 -6.31 7.69 15.73
C LEU A 23 -6.22 9.14 15.22
N GLU A 24 -7.25 9.96 15.46
CA GLU A 24 -7.23 11.39 15.17
C GLU A 24 -6.05 12.09 15.87
N GLN A 25 -5.86 11.88 17.17
CA GLN A 25 -4.73 12.43 17.90
C GLN A 25 -3.37 12.02 17.33
N ILE A 26 -3.26 10.77 16.86
CA ILE A 26 -2.02 10.27 16.22
C ILE A 26 -1.77 10.97 14.90
N ILE A 27 -2.80 11.10 14.06
CA ILE A 27 -2.71 11.74 12.73
C ILE A 27 -2.43 13.25 12.89
N ASN A 28 -3.01 13.90 13.89
CA ASN A 28 -2.78 15.31 14.19
C ASN A 28 -1.30 15.64 14.48
N LYS A 29 -0.51 14.67 14.98
CA LYS A 29 0.95 14.83 15.14
C LYS A 29 1.71 15.04 13.83
N LEU A 30 1.11 14.66 12.71
CA LEU A 30 1.64 14.93 11.37
C LEU A 30 1.19 16.29 10.80
N GLY A 31 0.46 17.11 11.56
CA GLY A 31 -0.12 18.36 11.07
C GLY A 31 -1.39 18.17 10.24
N ILE A 32 -1.98 16.98 10.25
CA ILE A 32 -3.16 16.62 9.45
C ILE A 32 -4.40 16.72 10.34
N TYR A 33 -5.19 17.78 10.17
CA TYR A 33 -6.42 18.07 10.96
C TYR A 33 -7.70 18.02 10.11
N LYS A 34 -7.57 18.23 8.78
CA LYS A 34 -8.68 18.27 7.82
C LYS A 34 -8.39 17.34 6.65
N ASN A 35 -9.44 16.96 5.93
CA ASN A 35 -9.31 16.08 4.76
C ASN A 35 -8.38 16.66 3.69
N ILE A 36 -8.37 17.99 3.50
CA ILE A 36 -7.45 18.64 2.56
C ILE A 36 -5.97 18.39 2.89
N HIS A 37 -5.63 18.24 4.16
CA HIS A 37 -4.25 18.00 4.55
C HIS A 37 -3.74 16.65 4.08
N PHE A 38 -4.61 15.63 3.89
CA PHE A 38 -4.22 14.39 3.23
C PHE A 38 -3.87 14.61 1.76
N VAL A 39 -4.59 15.47 1.07
CA VAL A 39 -4.34 15.81 -0.34
C VAL A 39 -2.96 16.48 -0.51
N TRP A 40 -2.58 17.34 0.44
CA TRP A 40 -1.29 18.02 0.46
C TRP A 40 -0.16 17.21 1.10
N ASN A 41 -0.48 16.10 1.76
CA ASN A 41 0.53 15.19 2.30
C ASN A 41 1.07 14.29 1.18
N ILE A 42 1.91 14.86 0.33
CA ILE A 42 2.47 14.19 -0.85
C ILE A 42 3.31 12.98 -0.41
N PRO A 43 3.19 11.84 -1.11
CA PRO A 43 4.05 10.68 -0.86
C PRO A 43 5.52 11.04 -1.03
N ASN A 44 6.36 10.58 -0.14
CA ASN A 44 7.80 10.78 -0.20
C ASN A 44 8.54 9.66 -0.95
N ASN A 45 7.87 8.54 -1.21
CA ASN A 45 8.41 7.43 -1.99
C ASN A 45 7.29 6.59 -2.60
N ILE A 46 7.66 5.68 -3.51
CA ILE A 46 6.79 4.66 -4.08
C ILE A 46 7.40 3.31 -3.88
N LEU A 47 6.60 2.44 -3.32
CA LEU A 47 6.93 1.04 -3.18
C LEU A 47 6.46 0.32 -4.44
N GLU A 48 7.38 -0.26 -5.17
CA GLU A 48 7.07 -1.09 -6.34
C GLU A 48 7.15 -2.56 -5.97
N ARG A 49 6.09 -3.31 -6.32
CA ARG A 49 6.00 -4.77 -6.18
C ARG A 49 5.90 -5.37 -7.56
N LYS A 50 6.89 -6.18 -7.91
CA LYS A 50 6.84 -6.92 -9.18
C LYS A 50 6.20 -8.28 -8.96
N PHE A 51 5.33 -8.68 -9.87
CA PHE A 51 4.82 -10.03 -9.94
C PHE A 51 5.82 -10.93 -10.65
N TYR A 52 6.09 -12.08 -10.08
CA TYR A 52 6.95 -13.09 -10.67
C TYR A 52 6.21 -14.42 -10.70
N GLU A 53 6.24 -15.07 -11.86
CA GLU A 53 5.73 -16.43 -11.99
C GLU A 53 6.71 -17.44 -11.42
N ASN A 54 8.02 -17.21 -11.63
CA ASN A 54 9.09 -18.00 -11.08
C ASN A 54 9.88 -17.21 -10.05
N ILE A 55 10.08 -17.81 -8.88
CA ILE A 55 10.80 -17.18 -7.77
C ILE A 55 12.28 -16.90 -8.09
N HIS A 56 12.88 -17.71 -8.98
CA HIS A 56 14.28 -17.55 -9.38
C HIS A 56 14.56 -16.31 -10.23
N ASP A 57 13.51 -15.72 -10.84
CA ASP A 57 13.60 -14.48 -11.61
C ASP A 57 13.59 -13.24 -10.70
N ALA A 58 13.30 -13.45 -9.41
CA ALA A 58 13.20 -12.38 -8.45
C ALA A 58 14.51 -12.11 -7.73
N GLU A 59 14.85 -10.84 -7.55
CA GLU A 59 16.01 -10.45 -6.77
C GLU A 59 15.77 -10.68 -5.27
N ILE A 60 16.75 -11.27 -4.58
CA ILE A 60 16.72 -11.40 -3.13
C ILE A 60 16.72 -10.01 -2.48
N ASN A 61 15.98 -9.86 -1.41
CA ASN A 61 15.73 -8.60 -0.72
C ASN A 61 14.83 -7.60 -1.45
N SER A 62 14.30 -7.92 -2.64
CA SER A 62 13.30 -7.13 -3.33
C SER A 62 11.87 -7.41 -2.81
N LEU A 63 10.95 -6.49 -3.11
CA LEU A 63 9.53 -6.68 -2.86
C LEU A 63 8.89 -7.40 -4.03
N VAL A 64 8.42 -8.60 -3.76
CA VAL A 64 7.82 -9.48 -4.76
C VAL A 64 6.35 -9.71 -4.50
N THR A 65 5.63 -10.08 -5.55
CA THR A 65 4.31 -10.69 -5.48
C THR A 65 4.39 -12.05 -6.15
N LEU A 66 4.04 -13.10 -5.44
CA LEU A 66 4.12 -14.48 -5.90
C LEU A 66 2.76 -15.16 -5.75
N ASN A 67 2.46 -16.09 -6.65
CA ASN A 67 1.36 -17.02 -6.49
C ASN A 67 1.88 -18.27 -5.75
N LEU A 68 1.46 -18.44 -4.49
CA LEU A 68 1.93 -19.52 -3.64
C LEU A 68 0.81 -20.50 -3.34
N LYS A 69 1.07 -21.79 -3.54
CA LYS A 69 0.23 -22.89 -3.04
C LYS A 69 0.61 -23.18 -1.59
N ILE A 70 -0.36 -23.09 -0.70
CA ILE A 70 -0.18 -23.36 0.72
C ILE A 70 -0.18 -24.86 0.96
N ILE A 71 0.91 -25.40 1.49
CA ILE A 71 1.06 -26.84 1.69
C ILE A 71 0.78 -27.25 3.14
N LYS A 72 1.45 -26.61 4.09
CA LYS A 72 1.41 -27.06 5.49
C LYS A 72 1.66 -25.90 6.44
N HIS A 73 0.93 -25.91 7.55
CA HIS A 73 1.21 -25.03 8.69
C HIS A 73 2.09 -25.73 9.71
N GLU A 74 3.15 -25.07 10.13
CA GLU A 74 4.05 -25.51 11.18
C GLU A 74 3.98 -24.50 12.35
N PRO A 75 3.09 -24.75 13.33
CA PRO A 75 2.95 -23.87 14.49
C PRO A 75 4.21 -23.86 15.34
N SER A 76 4.50 -22.72 15.94
CA SER A 76 5.61 -22.59 16.88
C SER A 76 5.38 -23.48 18.11
N ARG A 77 6.38 -24.27 18.46
CA ARG A 77 6.36 -25.10 19.68
C ARG A 77 6.79 -24.32 20.92
N PHE A 78 7.56 -23.26 20.75
CA PHE A 78 8.11 -22.45 21.83
C PHE A 78 7.83 -20.96 21.59
N LYS A 79 7.73 -20.18 22.66
CA LYS A 79 7.38 -18.76 22.66
C LYS A 79 8.25 -17.85 21.76
N ARG A 80 9.49 -18.27 21.48
CA ARG A 80 10.44 -17.53 20.63
C ARG A 80 10.58 -18.08 19.21
N GLN A 81 9.92 -19.20 18.90
CA GLN A 81 9.98 -19.82 17.58
C GLN A 81 8.92 -19.20 16.67
N PRO A 82 9.25 -18.83 15.42
CA PRO A 82 8.27 -18.31 14.49
C PRO A 82 7.29 -19.39 14.04
N TYR A 83 6.08 -18.97 13.71
CA TYR A 83 5.12 -19.79 12.98
C TYR A 83 5.55 -19.83 11.52
N LYS A 84 5.69 -21.02 10.96
CA LYS A 84 6.04 -21.23 9.57
C LYS A 84 4.89 -21.81 8.78
N ILE A 85 4.77 -21.39 7.53
CA ILE A 85 3.83 -21.97 6.57
C ILE A 85 4.64 -22.38 5.36
N LYS A 86 4.65 -23.67 5.06
CA LYS A 86 5.30 -24.24 3.90
C LYS A 86 4.45 -24.00 2.67
N CYS A 87 5.04 -23.40 1.65
CA CYS A 87 4.39 -23.08 0.39
C CYS A 87 5.25 -23.52 -0.79
N ILE A 88 4.65 -23.58 -1.95
CA ILE A 88 5.32 -23.85 -3.23
C ILE A 88 4.98 -22.73 -4.22
N CYS A 89 6.01 -22.22 -4.91
CA CYS A 89 5.92 -21.33 -6.05
C CYS A 89 6.41 -22.08 -7.28
N GLY A 90 5.52 -22.49 -8.18
CA GLY A 90 5.87 -23.44 -9.23
C GLY A 90 6.40 -24.74 -8.61
N ASP A 91 7.68 -25.06 -8.85
CA ASP A 91 8.36 -26.24 -8.30
C ASP A 91 9.28 -25.92 -7.11
N THR A 92 9.31 -24.66 -6.66
CA THR A 92 10.27 -24.19 -5.65
C THR A 92 9.59 -24.00 -4.29
N ASN A 93 10.23 -24.55 -3.25
CA ASN A 93 9.77 -24.38 -1.87
C ASN A 93 10.06 -22.98 -1.33
N ILE A 94 9.08 -22.41 -0.63
CA ILE A 94 9.21 -21.12 0.06
C ILE A 94 8.47 -21.16 1.39
N ASP A 95 9.06 -20.53 2.41
CA ASP A 95 8.49 -20.41 3.75
C ASP A 95 7.86 -19.04 3.96
N LEU A 96 6.63 -18.99 4.46
CA LEU A 96 6.09 -17.78 5.07
C LEU A 96 6.36 -17.82 6.56
N VAL A 97 6.99 -16.78 7.09
CA VAL A 97 7.45 -16.71 8.47
C VAL A 97 6.70 -15.63 9.23
N TYR A 98 6.08 -16.00 10.36
CA TYR A 98 5.34 -15.08 11.20
C TYR A 98 5.82 -15.17 12.65
N PHE A 99 6.23 -14.05 13.20
CA PHE A 99 6.50 -13.91 14.63
C PHE A 99 5.24 -13.40 15.35
N ASN A 100 4.97 -13.90 16.56
CA ASN A 100 3.86 -13.47 17.41
C ASN A 100 2.47 -13.52 16.73
N ALA A 101 2.24 -14.51 15.88
CA ALA A 101 1.01 -14.61 15.11
C ALA A 101 -0.11 -15.34 15.86
N ARG A 102 -1.36 -14.92 15.60
CA ARG A 102 -2.55 -15.62 16.07
C ARG A 102 -2.85 -16.80 15.13
N HIS A 103 -2.63 -18.01 15.60
CA HIS A 103 -2.74 -19.25 14.81
C HIS A 103 -4.09 -19.43 14.08
N PRO A 104 -5.27 -19.19 14.70
CA PRO A 104 -6.54 -19.32 13.99
C PRO A 104 -6.70 -18.37 12.82
N MET A 105 -6.23 -17.12 12.97
CA MET A 105 -6.29 -16.11 11.91
C MET A 105 -5.42 -16.50 10.71
N LEU A 106 -4.23 -17.06 10.94
CA LEU A 106 -3.35 -17.50 9.85
C LEU A 106 -3.97 -18.66 9.07
N ARG A 107 -4.60 -19.62 9.74
CA ARG A 107 -5.27 -20.74 9.07
C ARG A 107 -6.45 -20.30 8.23
N GLN A 108 -7.22 -19.32 8.70
CA GLN A 108 -8.31 -18.73 7.93
C GLN A 108 -7.81 -17.94 6.71
N MET A 109 -6.73 -17.19 6.86
CA MET A 109 -6.17 -16.34 5.80
C MET A 109 -5.40 -17.14 4.74
N LEU A 110 -4.74 -18.24 5.16
CA LEU A 110 -3.87 -19.08 4.36
C LEU A 110 -4.30 -20.57 4.50
N PRO A 111 -5.47 -20.97 4.01
CA PRO A 111 -5.93 -22.34 4.09
C PRO A 111 -5.02 -23.28 3.26
N THR A 112 -4.81 -24.50 3.74
CA THR A 112 -3.99 -25.50 3.07
C THR A 112 -4.62 -25.94 1.75
N ASN A 113 -3.80 -26.32 0.79
CA ASN A 113 -4.16 -26.73 -0.58
C ASN A 113 -4.80 -25.63 -1.44
N GLU A 114 -4.78 -24.38 -0.98
CA GLU A 114 -5.25 -23.26 -1.77
C GLU A 114 -4.09 -22.38 -2.25
N ASN A 115 -4.32 -21.72 -3.39
CA ASN A 115 -3.40 -20.74 -3.93
C ASN A 115 -3.73 -19.34 -3.38
N ARG A 116 -2.70 -18.59 -3.06
CA ARG A 116 -2.79 -17.21 -2.59
C ARG A 116 -1.76 -16.33 -3.30
N LEU A 117 -2.19 -15.12 -3.67
CA LEU A 117 -1.26 -14.07 -4.05
C LEU A 117 -0.68 -13.47 -2.77
N ILE A 118 0.64 -13.55 -2.65
CA ILE A 118 1.38 -13.11 -1.48
C ILE A 118 2.42 -12.10 -1.89
N SER A 119 2.43 -10.94 -1.23
CA SER A 119 3.43 -9.92 -1.45
C SER A 119 4.21 -9.64 -0.18
N GLY A 120 5.53 -9.55 -0.32
CA GLY A 120 6.44 -9.25 0.76
C GLY A 120 7.90 -9.20 0.28
N LYS A 121 8.80 -8.95 1.22
CA LYS A 121 10.23 -8.96 0.94
C LYS A 121 10.71 -10.39 0.80
N LEU A 122 11.30 -10.73 -0.35
CA LEU A 122 11.89 -12.03 -0.59
C LEU A 122 13.25 -12.12 0.10
N GLU A 123 13.43 -13.12 0.92
CA GLU A 123 14.65 -13.39 1.64
C GLU A 123 15.14 -14.81 1.34
N TYR A 124 16.44 -15.04 1.48
CA TYR A 124 17.02 -16.38 1.39
C TYR A 124 17.74 -16.70 2.69
N PHE A 125 17.26 -17.71 3.41
CA PHE A 125 17.76 -18.06 4.72
C PHE A 125 17.85 -19.57 4.89
N ARG A 126 19.01 -20.07 5.33
CA ARG A 126 19.26 -21.51 5.56
C ARG A 126 18.84 -22.38 4.37
N ASN A 127 19.28 -21.99 3.19
CA ASN A 127 19.02 -22.72 1.93
C ASN A 127 17.53 -22.77 1.52
N THR A 128 16.70 -21.86 2.00
CA THR A 128 15.27 -21.81 1.66
C THR A 128 14.86 -20.37 1.41
N PHE A 129 14.08 -20.14 0.38
CA PHE A 129 13.40 -18.86 0.19
C PHE A 129 12.37 -18.64 1.28
N GLN A 130 12.27 -17.41 1.76
CA GLN A 130 11.25 -17.05 2.75
C GLN A 130 10.73 -15.64 2.53
N ILE A 131 9.49 -15.41 3.01
CA ILE A 131 8.90 -14.08 3.17
C ILE A 131 8.51 -13.94 4.63
N THR A 132 9.16 -12.99 5.33
CA THR A 132 8.86 -12.69 6.72
C THR A 132 7.77 -11.63 6.79
N HIS A 133 6.69 -11.91 7.52
CA HIS A 133 5.53 -11.01 7.66
C HIS A 133 5.04 -10.44 6.33
N PRO A 134 4.46 -11.27 5.44
CA PRO A 134 3.92 -10.78 4.17
C PRO A 134 3.03 -9.55 4.37
N THR A 135 3.25 -8.53 3.55
CA THR A 135 2.50 -7.26 3.64
C THR A 135 1.09 -7.39 3.12
N HIS A 136 0.89 -8.24 2.09
CA HIS A 136 -0.41 -8.52 1.48
C HIS A 136 -0.60 -10.01 1.26
N VAL A 137 -1.82 -10.46 1.51
CA VAL A 137 -2.30 -11.80 1.22
C VAL A 137 -3.68 -11.65 0.59
N SER A 138 -3.90 -12.25 -0.59
CA SER A 138 -5.17 -12.22 -1.30
C SER A 138 -5.49 -13.58 -1.91
N ALA A 139 -6.76 -13.95 -1.96
CA ALA A 139 -7.21 -15.08 -2.75
C ALA A 139 -7.12 -14.73 -4.24
N LEU A 140 -6.83 -15.70 -5.11
CA LEU A 140 -6.73 -15.48 -6.56
C LEU A 140 -8.02 -14.94 -7.17
N ASN A 141 -9.18 -15.35 -6.64
CA ASN A 141 -10.50 -14.98 -7.15
C ASN A 141 -11.04 -13.67 -6.55
N ASN A 142 -10.30 -13.01 -5.68
CA ASN A 142 -10.70 -11.72 -5.14
C ASN A 142 -10.21 -10.62 -6.07
N ASN A 143 -11.12 -9.77 -6.55
CA ASN A 143 -10.84 -8.54 -7.31
C ASN A 143 -9.96 -7.51 -6.56
N LYS A 144 -9.41 -7.86 -5.42
CA LYS A 144 -8.38 -7.09 -4.73
C LYS A 144 -7.03 -7.34 -5.39
N ILE A 145 -6.83 -6.70 -6.53
CA ILE A 145 -5.53 -6.62 -7.19
C ILE A 145 -4.54 -6.03 -6.18
N ILE A 146 -3.47 -6.77 -5.89
CA ILE A 146 -2.34 -6.20 -5.13
C ILE A 146 -1.76 -5.12 -6.02
N LYS A 147 -1.84 -3.86 -5.57
CA LYS A 147 -1.32 -2.72 -6.34
C LYS A 147 0.18 -2.95 -6.59
N SER A 148 0.60 -2.91 -7.84
CA SER A 148 2.02 -3.01 -8.22
C SER A 148 2.83 -1.83 -7.69
N LYS A 149 2.21 -0.67 -7.56
CA LYS A 149 2.80 0.54 -6.98
C LYS A 149 1.95 1.05 -5.84
N GLU A 150 2.59 1.44 -4.75
CA GLU A 150 1.94 1.95 -3.54
C GLU A 150 2.68 3.19 -3.05
N ALA A 151 1.93 4.26 -2.80
CA ALA A 151 2.47 5.48 -2.25
C ALA A 151 2.92 5.27 -0.79
N VAL A 152 4.10 5.78 -0.46
CA VAL A 152 4.69 5.72 0.88
C VAL A 152 4.69 7.12 1.49
N TYR A 153 4.10 7.24 2.67
CA TYR A 153 3.99 8.50 3.41
C TYR A 153 4.88 8.50 4.65
N SER A 154 5.23 9.68 5.10
CA SER A 154 5.81 9.87 6.42
C SER A 154 4.83 9.42 7.50
N LEU A 155 5.32 8.67 8.48
CA LEU A 155 4.51 8.12 9.56
C LEU A 155 4.99 8.64 10.92
N THR A 156 4.10 8.57 11.91
CA THR A 156 4.41 8.78 13.30
C THR A 156 4.14 7.53 14.13
N SER A 157 4.66 7.47 15.33
CA SER A 157 4.44 6.33 16.25
C SER A 157 2.95 6.03 16.43
N GLY A 158 2.57 4.79 16.23
CA GLY A 158 1.18 4.32 16.30
C GLY A 158 0.38 4.42 14.99
N LEU A 159 0.95 4.97 13.91
CA LEU A 159 0.36 5.00 12.58
C LEU A 159 1.11 4.03 11.67
N ASN A 160 0.39 3.32 10.80
CA ASN A 160 0.98 2.44 9.80
C ASN A 160 0.57 2.84 8.38
N GLN A 161 1.38 2.42 7.40
CA GLN A 161 1.18 2.74 5.98
C GLN A 161 -0.19 2.33 5.46
N LYS A 162 -0.69 1.17 5.88
CA LYS A 162 -1.99 0.63 5.45
C LYS A 162 -3.17 1.53 5.87
N ILE A 163 -3.11 2.09 7.09
CA ILE A 163 -4.11 3.04 7.57
C ILE A 163 -4.01 4.33 6.77
N MET A 164 -2.80 4.84 6.58
CA MET A 164 -2.55 6.08 5.82
C MET A 164 -3.10 5.97 4.40
N ASN A 165 -2.73 4.92 3.67
CA ASN A 165 -3.21 4.67 2.31
C ASN A 165 -4.73 4.52 2.25
N LYS A 166 -5.34 3.79 3.19
CA LYS A 166 -6.79 3.62 3.26
C LYS A 166 -7.52 4.94 3.43
N LEU A 167 -7.04 5.82 4.30
CA LEU A 167 -7.67 7.13 4.53
C LEU A 167 -7.47 8.06 3.34
N THR A 168 -6.28 8.07 2.76
CA THR A 168 -5.99 8.80 1.52
C THR A 168 -6.89 8.34 0.37
N ASP A 169 -6.98 7.03 0.13
CA ASP A 169 -7.89 6.46 -0.89
C ASP A 169 -9.36 6.87 -0.65
N GLN A 170 -9.82 6.87 0.61
CA GLN A 170 -11.17 7.32 0.96
C GLN A 170 -11.41 8.79 0.59
N ILE A 171 -10.44 9.65 0.81
CA ILE A 171 -10.54 11.08 0.48
C ILE A 171 -10.49 11.29 -1.04
N LEU A 172 -9.57 10.64 -1.73
CA LEU A 172 -9.42 10.76 -3.18
C LEU A 172 -10.64 10.26 -3.97
N ASN A 173 -11.30 9.20 -3.47
CA ASN A 173 -12.52 8.67 -4.08
C ASN A 173 -13.72 9.63 -3.93
N ASN A 174 -13.71 10.47 -2.90
CA ASN A 174 -14.75 11.46 -2.62
C ASN A 174 -14.28 12.90 -2.94
N LEU A 175 -13.16 13.04 -3.67
CA LEU A 175 -12.62 14.35 -4.02
C LEU A 175 -13.60 15.09 -4.93
N PRO A 176 -14.05 16.31 -4.55
CA PRO A 176 -14.98 17.08 -5.38
C PRO A 176 -14.34 17.44 -6.72
N ASN A 177 -15.17 17.48 -7.75
CA ASN A 177 -14.74 18.00 -9.05
C ASN A 177 -14.82 19.53 -9.02
N PHE A 178 -13.67 20.18 -9.00
CA PHE A 178 -13.56 21.64 -9.09
C PHE A 178 -13.42 22.07 -10.54
N ASN A 179 -13.97 23.26 -10.84
CA ASN A 179 -13.63 23.93 -12.09
C ASN A 179 -12.15 24.34 -12.03
N GLU A 180 -11.46 24.16 -13.14
CA GLU A 180 -10.08 24.61 -13.22
C GLU A 180 -10.02 26.14 -13.13
N TRP A 181 -9.07 26.64 -12.35
CA TRP A 181 -8.83 28.06 -12.19
C TRP A 181 -7.93 28.62 -13.29
N ILE A 182 -7.25 27.73 -14.04
CA ILE A 182 -6.41 28.06 -15.18
C ILE A 182 -7.32 28.12 -16.42
N GLU A 183 -7.09 29.09 -17.28
CA GLU A 183 -7.83 29.27 -18.51
C GLU A 183 -7.69 28.05 -19.44
N THR A 184 -8.78 27.63 -20.06
CA THR A 184 -8.84 26.43 -20.90
C THR A 184 -7.85 26.50 -22.08
N SER A 185 -7.60 27.67 -22.62
CA SER A 185 -6.59 27.92 -23.66
C SER A 185 -5.20 27.50 -23.22
N ILE A 186 -4.81 27.83 -22.00
CA ILE A 186 -3.52 27.50 -21.39
C ILE A 186 -3.43 26.01 -21.10
N LEU A 187 -4.51 25.43 -20.51
CA LEU A 187 -4.57 23.99 -20.24
C LEU A 187 -4.36 23.18 -21.52
N ASN A 188 -5.03 23.56 -22.62
CA ASN A 188 -4.92 22.89 -23.91
C ASN A 188 -3.53 23.07 -24.55
N LYS A 189 -3.01 24.30 -24.53
CA LYS A 189 -1.69 24.63 -25.10
C LYS A 189 -0.56 23.81 -24.47
N TYR A 190 -0.58 23.68 -23.14
CA TYR A 190 0.48 22.96 -22.39
C TYR A 190 0.08 21.52 -22.04
N LYS A 191 -1.09 21.06 -22.47
CA LYS A 191 -1.62 19.72 -22.19
C LYS A 191 -1.64 19.41 -20.68
N PHE A 192 -1.96 20.40 -19.86
CA PHE A 192 -2.08 20.20 -18.43
C PHE A 192 -3.29 19.32 -18.10
N LYS A 193 -3.07 18.38 -17.19
CA LYS A 193 -4.16 17.57 -16.65
C LYS A 193 -4.97 18.35 -15.64
N ARG A 194 -6.22 17.95 -15.44
CA ARG A 194 -7.06 18.52 -14.40
C ARG A 194 -6.47 18.32 -13.02
N TRP A 195 -6.63 19.29 -12.13
CA TRP A 195 -6.11 19.24 -10.76
C TRP A 195 -6.48 17.95 -10.04
N SER A 196 -7.76 17.53 -10.08
CA SER A 196 -8.22 16.31 -9.44
C SER A 196 -7.55 15.04 -9.99
N GLU A 197 -7.22 15.01 -11.28
CA GLU A 197 -6.50 13.91 -11.91
C GLU A 197 -5.03 13.88 -11.46
N VAL A 198 -4.38 15.04 -11.44
CA VAL A 198 -2.99 15.18 -10.99
C VAL A 198 -2.85 14.70 -9.55
N VAL A 199 -3.74 15.16 -8.66
CA VAL A 199 -3.75 14.75 -7.26
C VAL A 199 -3.94 13.25 -7.12
N LYS A 200 -4.91 12.66 -7.82
CA LYS A 200 -5.14 11.21 -7.80
C LYS A 200 -3.93 10.43 -8.28
N ASN A 201 -3.25 10.90 -9.33
CA ASN A 201 -2.06 10.26 -9.88
C ASN A 201 -0.86 10.36 -8.94
N LEU A 202 -0.71 11.46 -8.21
CA LEU A 202 0.34 11.62 -7.19
C LEU A 202 0.22 10.59 -6.07
N HIS A 203 -1.00 10.32 -5.62
CA HIS A 203 -1.26 9.40 -4.51
C HIS A 203 -1.46 7.95 -4.95
N ASN A 204 -1.88 7.73 -6.20
CA ASN A 204 -2.06 6.41 -6.82
C ASN A 204 -1.25 6.33 -8.13
N PRO A 205 0.08 6.23 -8.04
CA PRO A 205 0.92 6.22 -9.23
C PRO A 205 0.64 4.98 -10.08
N SER A 206 0.21 5.20 -11.32
CA SER A 206 0.15 4.15 -12.33
C SER A 206 1.56 3.85 -12.85
N ALA A 207 1.75 2.68 -13.47
CA ALA A 207 3.06 2.24 -13.96
C ALA A 207 3.75 3.22 -14.94
N VAL A 208 3.01 4.18 -15.49
CA VAL A 208 3.48 5.10 -16.56
C VAL A 208 3.83 6.51 -16.04
N SER A 209 3.50 6.86 -14.79
CA SER A 209 3.41 8.28 -14.39
C SER A 209 4.69 8.92 -13.82
N TYR A 210 5.79 8.18 -13.63
CA TYR A 210 6.92 8.65 -12.81
C TYR A 210 8.13 9.20 -13.55
N THR A 211 8.18 9.18 -14.87
CA THR A 211 9.33 9.68 -15.64
C THR A 211 9.51 11.20 -15.59
N HIS A 212 8.59 11.95 -14.96
CA HIS A 212 8.59 13.41 -14.99
C HIS A 212 8.61 14.12 -13.61
N LEU A 213 8.76 13.38 -12.50
CA LEU A 213 8.76 13.96 -11.14
C LEU A 213 10.14 13.91 -10.45
N THR A 214 11.22 13.77 -11.18
CA THR A 214 12.53 14.13 -10.65
C THR A 214 12.60 15.65 -10.57
N LEU A 215 12.44 16.19 -9.36
CA LEU A 215 12.84 17.57 -9.10
C LEU A 215 14.31 17.71 -9.51
N PRO A 216 14.70 18.76 -10.27
CA PRO A 216 16.10 19.01 -10.53
C PRO A 216 16.79 19.20 -9.17
N THR A 217 17.64 18.25 -8.81
CA THR A 217 18.60 18.47 -7.72
C THR A 217 19.55 19.55 -8.21
N ASN A 218 19.42 20.75 -7.68
CA ASN A 218 20.44 21.77 -7.82
C ASN A 218 21.72 21.22 -7.18
N SER A 219 22.58 20.64 -8.00
CA SER A 219 23.99 20.50 -7.68
C SER A 219 24.65 21.84 -7.99
N GLY A 220 24.75 22.67 -6.96
CA GLY A 220 25.66 23.79 -6.91
C GLY A 220 26.90 23.43 -6.15
#